data_8ae26aebcd1ac51c4685035e19e39ceb
#
_entry.id   8ae26aebcd1ac51c4685035e19e39ceb
#
_cell.length_a   1.000
_cell.length_b   1.000
_cell.length_c   1.000
_cell.angle_alpha   90.00
_cell.angle_beta   90.00
_cell.angle_gamma   90.00
#
_symmetry.space_group_name_H-M   'P 1'
#
loop_
_entity.id
_entity.type
_entity.pdbx_description
1 polymer ?
#
loop_
_entity_poly.entity_id
_entity_poly.type
_entity_poly.pdbx_seq_one_letter_code
_entity_poly.pdbx_strand_id
1 'polypeptide(L)'
;MEKIIIGITDGPKDRTGYNLILSAFEEPVSLELNHPIIYGDKETAIQQRKVMNLTTNFITITNTKDVQDGRLSLLQCKESEKKALEDLKAGLIDTLVITPKREPVSYPAECMEMLINEDVHMALVDKVDNGTIETLRQTLERDFDFQHPRIAILCDEAPREEQTIEIEEKHTHVYGPYPIKEFFEEERYMFFDGIITSDRQKATEAFGALVYEYGIRFFAGSDLIITSPFKSEVTSLNHAMYIATDVYRNRKIYDQERENPLPKLFHDKREDKNSNNQVE
;
A
#
# COMPACT_ATOMS: atom_id res chain seq x y z
N MET A 1 -11.54 -13.54 -13.25
CA MET A 1 -10.63 -13.18 -12.14
C MET A 1 -11.49 -13.13 -10.89
N GLU A 2 -11.05 -13.72 -9.79
CA GLU A 2 -11.81 -13.68 -8.52
C GLU A 2 -11.86 -12.25 -8.01
N LYS A 3 -13.06 -11.76 -7.67
CA LYS A 3 -13.24 -10.43 -7.09
C LYS A 3 -12.96 -10.50 -5.60
N ILE A 4 -12.24 -9.51 -5.09
CA ILE A 4 -11.91 -9.40 -3.67
C ILE A 4 -12.94 -8.53 -2.92
N ILE A 5 -13.09 -8.76 -1.63
CA ILE A 5 -13.96 -7.96 -0.77
C ILE A 5 -13.13 -6.83 -0.15
N ILE A 6 -13.47 -5.58 -0.49
CA ILE A 6 -12.81 -4.39 0.05
C ILE A 6 -13.71 -3.71 1.07
N GLY A 7 -13.25 -3.61 2.32
CA GLY A 7 -13.86 -2.75 3.31
C GLY A 7 -13.47 -1.28 3.12
N ILE A 8 -14.41 -0.36 3.27
CA ILE A 8 -14.16 1.09 3.20
C ILE A 8 -14.82 1.73 4.42
N THR A 9 -14.04 2.46 5.23
CA THR A 9 -14.60 3.15 6.40
C THR A 9 -15.35 4.43 6.00
N ASP A 10 -16.36 4.81 6.78
CA ASP A 10 -17.19 5.99 6.49
C ASP A 10 -16.50 7.34 6.67
N GLY A 11 -15.29 7.35 7.25
CA GLY A 11 -14.46 8.53 7.39
C GLY A 11 -14.86 9.48 8.54
N PRO A 12 -14.58 10.78 8.40
CA PRO A 12 -14.81 11.75 9.45
C PRO A 12 -16.26 11.96 9.82
N LYS A 13 -16.54 12.33 11.08
CA LYS A 13 -17.88 12.62 11.60
C LYS A 13 -18.56 13.82 10.92
N ASP A 14 -17.80 14.66 10.23
CA ASP A 14 -18.33 15.78 9.42
C ASP A 14 -18.96 15.35 8.10
N ARG A 15 -19.05 14.04 7.86
CA ARG A 15 -19.68 13.38 6.70
C ARG A 15 -18.93 13.53 5.36
N THR A 16 -17.77 14.15 5.37
CA THR A 16 -16.96 14.32 4.12
C THR A 16 -16.53 12.99 3.54
N GLY A 17 -16.34 11.95 4.37
CA GLY A 17 -16.02 10.61 3.91
C GLY A 17 -17.13 9.98 3.04
N TYR A 18 -18.39 10.12 3.42
CA TYR A 18 -19.50 9.65 2.58
C TYR A 18 -19.57 10.37 1.23
N ASN A 19 -19.30 11.67 1.22
CA ASN A 19 -19.27 12.43 -0.04
C ASN A 19 -18.19 11.87 -0.96
N LEU A 20 -17.00 11.64 -0.42
CA LEU A 20 -15.88 11.06 -1.15
C LEU A 20 -16.22 9.67 -1.70
N ILE A 21 -16.71 8.76 -0.83
CA ILE A 21 -17.02 7.39 -1.20
C ILE A 21 -18.15 7.35 -2.25
N LEU A 22 -19.27 8.02 -1.99
CA LEU A 22 -20.41 7.97 -2.90
C LEU A 22 -20.09 8.57 -4.27
N SER A 23 -19.27 9.63 -4.31
CA SER A 23 -18.79 10.20 -5.58
C SER A 23 -17.85 9.25 -6.34
N ALA A 24 -17.00 8.50 -5.64
CA ALA A 24 -16.10 7.53 -6.26
C ALA A 24 -16.85 6.38 -6.96
N PHE A 25 -18.07 6.06 -6.51
CA PHE A 25 -18.91 5.02 -7.10
C PHE A 25 -20.03 5.56 -8.02
N GLU A 26 -19.97 6.82 -8.42
CA GLU A 26 -20.83 7.33 -9.51
C GLU A 26 -20.48 6.65 -10.84
N GLU A 27 -19.20 6.38 -11.07
CA GLU A 27 -18.72 5.56 -12.18
C GLU A 27 -18.38 4.15 -11.66
N PRO A 28 -19.12 3.12 -12.08
CA PRO A 28 -19.07 1.80 -11.43
C PRO A 28 -17.85 0.94 -11.84
N VAL A 29 -16.76 1.50 -12.34
CA VAL A 29 -15.56 0.73 -12.77
C VAL A 29 -15.01 -0.12 -11.64
N SER A 30 -14.94 0.42 -10.43
CA SER A 30 -14.45 -0.32 -9.26
C SER A 30 -15.33 -1.52 -8.88
N LEU A 31 -16.61 -1.53 -9.26
CA LEU A 31 -17.54 -2.65 -9.03
C LEU A 31 -17.29 -3.84 -9.95
N GLU A 32 -16.59 -3.64 -11.05
CA GLU A 32 -16.20 -4.71 -11.97
C GLU A 32 -15.05 -5.55 -11.40
N LEU A 33 -14.17 -4.92 -10.61
CA LEU A 33 -12.96 -5.53 -10.07
C LEU A 33 -13.13 -6.09 -8.66
N ASN A 34 -14.04 -5.52 -7.87
CA ASN A 34 -14.12 -5.75 -6.43
C ASN A 34 -15.58 -5.80 -5.93
N HIS A 35 -15.74 -6.33 -4.69
CA HIS A 35 -16.96 -6.23 -3.89
C HIS A 35 -16.75 -5.21 -2.77
N PRO A 36 -17.03 -3.92 -2.98
CA PRO A 36 -16.83 -2.91 -1.96
C PRO A 36 -17.95 -2.93 -0.90
N ILE A 37 -17.55 -2.79 0.37
CA ILE A 37 -18.42 -2.69 1.54
C ILE A 37 -18.12 -1.40 2.28
N ILE A 38 -19.05 -0.46 2.31
CA ILE A 38 -18.99 0.71 3.19
C ILE A 38 -19.35 0.26 4.62
N TYR A 39 -18.45 0.50 5.56
CA TYR A 39 -18.73 0.35 6.99
C TYR A 39 -19.21 1.68 7.54
N GLY A 40 -20.49 1.77 7.98
CA GLY A 40 -20.98 3.03 8.46
C GLY A 40 -22.48 3.09 8.67
N ASP A 41 -23.03 4.32 8.71
CA ASP A 41 -24.43 4.58 8.99
C ASP A 41 -25.28 4.80 7.72
N LYS A 42 -26.28 3.97 7.54
CA LYS A 42 -27.18 3.99 6.38
C LYS A 42 -27.93 5.32 6.21
N GLU A 43 -28.45 5.86 7.31
CA GLU A 43 -29.25 7.08 7.25
C GLU A 43 -28.40 8.27 6.81
N THR A 44 -27.16 8.35 7.35
CA THR A 44 -26.18 9.34 6.95
C THR A 44 -25.82 9.20 5.48
N ALA A 45 -25.54 7.98 5.01
CA ALA A 45 -25.22 7.73 3.59
C ALA A 45 -26.36 8.17 2.65
N ILE A 46 -27.62 7.83 2.98
CA ILE A 46 -28.80 8.25 2.20
C ILE A 46 -28.96 9.77 2.20
N GLN A 47 -28.74 10.42 3.35
CA GLN A 47 -28.84 11.87 3.48
C GLN A 47 -27.75 12.56 2.61
N GLN A 48 -26.49 12.10 2.67
CA GLN A 48 -25.41 12.70 1.90
C GLN A 48 -25.62 12.51 0.39
N ARG A 49 -26.04 11.32 -0.04
CA ARG A 49 -26.40 11.08 -1.43
C ARG A 49 -27.43 12.09 -1.96
N LYS A 50 -28.46 12.38 -1.16
CA LYS A 50 -29.51 13.35 -1.52
C LYS A 50 -28.97 14.78 -1.54
N VAL A 51 -28.18 15.18 -0.54
CA VAL A 51 -27.61 16.53 -0.44
C VAL A 51 -26.70 16.83 -1.64
N MET A 52 -25.90 15.85 -2.07
CA MET A 52 -25.00 15.97 -3.20
C MET A 52 -25.63 15.67 -4.56
N ASN A 53 -26.92 15.28 -4.57
CA ASN A 53 -27.64 14.90 -5.79
C ASN A 53 -26.94 13.80 -6.59
N LEU A 54 -26.35 12.81 -5.89
CA LEU A 54 -25.64 11.69 -6.49
C LEU A 54 -26.61 10.58 -6.91
N THR A 55 -26.28 9.87 -7.99
CA THR A 55 -27.03 8.73 -8.51
C THR A 55 -26.60 7.40 -7.94
N THR A 56 -25.42 7.36 -7.30
CA THR A 56 -24.82 6.17 -6.67
C THR A 56 -25.83 5.40 -5.84
N ASN A 57 -25.98 4.10 -6.11
CA ASN A 57 -26.89 3.22 -5.41
C ASN A 57 -26.14 2.16 -4.62
N PHE A 58 -26.64 1.84 -3.42
CA PHE A 58 -26.07 0.80 -2.58
C PHE A 58 -27.14 -0.06 -1.94
N ILE A 59 -26.78 -1.31 -1.62
CA ILE A 59 -27.61 -2.25 -0.88
C ILE A 59 -27.15 -2.29 0.57
N THR A 60 -28.08 -2.44 1.51
CA THR A 60 -27.73 -2.67 2.91
C THR A 60 -27.60 -4.15 3.15
N ILE A 61 -26.46 -4.56 3.72
CA ILE A 61 -26.16 -5.95 4.09
C ILE A 61 -26.03 -6.09 5.61
N THR A 62 -26.20 -7.28 6.12
CA THR A 62 -26.03 -7.62 7.54
C THR A 62 -24.75 -8.43 7.78
N ASN A 63 -24.25 -9.07 6.75
CA ASN A 63 -23.02 -9.88 6.79
C ASN A 63 -22.18 -9.60 5.54
N THR A 64 -20.87 -9.67 5.67
CA THR A 64 -19.93 -9.51 4.56
C THR A 64 -20.11 -10.54 3.44
N LYS A 65 -20.68 -11.71 3.75
CA LYS A 65 -21.01 -12.75 2.76
C LYS A 65 -22.24 -12.43 1.89
N ASP A 66 -23.02 -11.40 2.26
CA ASP A 66 -24.23 -11.00 1.52
C ASP A 66 -23.92 -10.03 0.37
N VAL A 67 -22.65 -9.81 0.05
CA VAL A 67 -22.24 -8.97 -1.08
C VAL A 67 -22.79 -9.51 -2.41
N GLN A 68 -23.17 -8.59 -3.29
CA GLN A 68 -23.70 -8.92 -4.61
C GLN A 68 -22.78 -8.38 -5.70
N ASP A 69 -22.61 -9.17 -6.74
CA ASP A 69 -21.78 -8.77 -7.87
C ASP A 69 -22.29 -7.47 -8.54
N GLY A 70 -21.35 -6.56 -8.86
CA GLY A 70 -21.66 -5.27 -9.45
C GLY A 70 -22.46 -4.32 -8.55
N ARG A 71 -22.49 -4.54 -7.23
CA ARG A 71 -23.21 -3.70 -6.28
C ARG A 71 -22.30 -3.16 -5.18
N LEU A 72 -22.46 -1.87 -4.89
CA LEU A 72 -21.91 -1.27 -3.70
C LEU A 72 -22.75 -1.71 -2.49
N SER A 73 -22.09 -2.21 -1.45
CA SER A 73 -22.75 -2.68 -0.24
C SER A 73 -22.51 -1.71 0.93
N LEU A 74 -23.44 -1.62 1.86
CA LEU A 74 -23.28 -0.88 3.12
C LEU A 74 -23.62 -1.81 4.30
N LEU A 75 -22.65 -2.00 5.18
CA LEU A 75 -22.79 -2.73 6.44
C LEU A 75 -22.99 -1.73 7.58
N GLN A 76 -24.17 -1.80 8.19
CA GLN A 76 -24.55 -0.87 9.28
C GLN A 76 -23.68 -1.09 10.52
N CYS A 77 -22.93 -0.06 10.94
CA CYS A 77 -22.15 -0.09 12.17
C CYS A 77 -21.98 1.32 12.76
N LYS A 78 -21.62 1.41 14.05
CA LYS A 78 -21.38 2.69 14.75
C LYS A 78 -19.92 3.09 14.80
N GLU A 79 -19.03 2.10 14.85
CA GLU A 79 -17.57 2.25 14.95
C GLU A 79 -16.94 1.61 13.71
N SER A 80 -17.02 2.33 12.58
CA SER A 80 -16.69 1.79 11.26
C SER A 80 -15.26 1.23 11.18
N GLU A 81 -14.25 1.97 11.64
CA GLU A 81 -12.86 1.52 11.61
C GLU A 81 -12.61 0.28 12.44
N LYS A 82 -13.16 0.28 13.67
CA LYS A 82 -12.98 -0.85 14.58
C LYS A 82 -13.62 -2.12 14.00
N LYS A 83 -14.87 -2.01 13.53
CA LYS A 83 -15.60 -3.14 12.93
C LYS A 83 -14.91 -3.62 11.66
N ALA A 84 -14.49 -2.72 10.77
CA ALA A 84 -13.81 -3.08 9.55
C ALA A 84 -12.45 -3.76 9.82
N LEU A 85 -11.69 -3.28 10.82
CA LEU A 85 -10.42 -3.89 11.21
C LEU A 85 -10.63 -5.28 11.86
N GLU A 86 -11.69 -5.46 12.66
CA GLU A 86 -12.06 -6.77 13.20
C GLU A 86 -12.39 -7.76 12.07
N ASP A 87 -13.18 -7.34 11.07
CA ASP A 87 -13.55 -8.17 9.94
C ASP A 87 -12.35 -8.49 9.03
N LEU A 88 -11.42 -7.55 8.84
CA LEU A 88 -10.16 -7.79 8.14
C LEU A 88 -9.31 -8.84 8.87
N LYS A 89 -9.12 -8.71 10.18
CA LYS A 89 -8.39 -9.68 11.01
C LYS A 89 -9.03 -11.07 11.02
N ALA A 90 -10.35 -11.13 10.89
CA ALA A 90 -11.10 -12.38 10.82
C ALA A 90 -11.13 -13.00 9.42
N GLY A 91 -10.55 -12.36 8.39
CA GLY A 91 -10.58 -12.80 6.99
C GLY A 91 -11.98 -12.76 6.37
N LEU A 92 -12.85 -11.89 6.89
CA LEU A 92 -14.21 -11.65 6.36
C LEU A 92 -14.22 -10.63 5.22
N ILE A 93 -13.17 -9.81 5.14
CA ILE A 93 -12.81 -8.95 4.01
C ILE A 93 -11.33 -9.16 3.70
N ASP A 94 -10.94 -8.95 2.46
CA ASP A 94 -9.58 -9.19 1.98
C ASP A 94 -8.66 -7.99 2.20
N THR A 95 -9.20 -6.78 2.07
CA THR A 95 -8.46 -5.52 2.21
C THR A 95 -9.31 -4.44 2.85
N LEU A 96 -8.66 -3.42 3.42
CA LEU A 96 -9.30 -2.29 4.07
C LEU A 96 -8.78 -0.96 3.54
N VAL A 97 -9.69 -0.09 3.12
CA VAL A 97 -9.40 1.30 2.78
C VAL A 97 -9.94 2.20 3.90
N ILE A 98 -9.05 2.89 4.60
CA ILE A 98 -9.43 3.83 5.65
C ILE A 98 -9.58 5.21 5.02
N THR A 99 -10.79 5.75 5.03
CA THR A 99 -11.07 7.10 4.52
C THR A 99 -10.34 8.14 5.36
N PRO A 100 -9.64 9.11 4.75
CA PRO A 100 -8.78 10.03 5.49
C PRO A 100 -9.57 10.88 6.49
N LYS A 101 -9.01 11.05 7.68
CA LYS A 101 -9.49 11.91 8.76
C LYS A 101 -8.52 13.07 8.94
N ARG A 102 -8.94 14.11 9.66
CA ARG A 102 -8.04 15.19 10.10
C ARG A 102 -7.01 14.72 11.11
N GLU A 103 -7.33 13.64 11.85
CA GLU A 103 -6.43 12.97 12.79
C GLU A 103 -5.61 11.90 12.07
N PRO A 104 -4.44 11.52 12.60
CA PRO A 104 -3.68 10.41 12.06
C PRO A 104 -4.55 9.14 11.96
N VAL A 105 -4.39 8.42 10.86
CA VAL A 105 -5.07 7.14 10.65
C VAL A 105 -4.61 6.18 11.74
N SER A 106 -5.56 5.54 12.44
CA SER A 106 -5.26 4.50 13.41
C SER A 106 -4.97 3.19 12.67
N TYR A 107 -3.75 2.72 12.75
CA TYR A 107 -3.29 1.45 12.18
C TYR A 107 -2.51 0.64 13.22
N PRO A 108 -2.33 -0.67 13.02
CA PRO A 108 -1.54 -1.50 13.94
C PRO A 108 -0.12 -0.92 14.15
N ALA A 109 0.33 -0.84 15.40
CA ALA A 109 1.59 -0.22 15.76
C ALA A 109 2.83 -0.91 15.16
N GLU A 110 2.68 -2.18 14.79
CA GLU A 110 3.70 -2.97 14.09
C GLU A 110 3.85 -2.62 12.60
N CYS A 111 2.93 -1.84 12.03
CA CYS A 111 2.98 -1.48 10.61
C CYS A 111 3.91 -0.30 10.36
N MET A 112 4.64 -0.37 9.26
CA MET A 112 5.41 0.73 8.67
C MET A 112 4.54 1.52 7.71
N GLU A 113 4.40 2.83 7.91
CA GLU A 113 3.68 3.69 6.99
C GLU A 113 4.51 3.96 5.73
N MET A 114 3.88 3.80 4.57
CA MET A 114 4.47 4.15 3.28
C MET A 114 3.61 5.17 2.55
N LEU A 115 4.24 6.14 1.91
CA LEU A 115 3.63 7.07 0.96
C LEU A 115 3.91 6.57 -0.44
N ILE A 116 2.85 6.39 -1.23
CA ILE A 116 2.94 5.75 -2.55
C ILE A 116 2.20 6.57 -3.59
N ASN A 117 2.84 6.77 -4.72
CA ASN A 117 2.24 7.19 -5.98
C ASN A 117 2.83 6.35 -7.12
N GLU A 118 2.63 6.75 -8.39
CA GLU A 118 3.13 6.00 -9.55
C GLU A 118 4.66 5.85 -9.58
N ASP A 119 5.40 6.85 -9.06
CA ASP A 119 6.86 6.94 -9.17
C ASP A 119 7.59 6.68 -7.83
N VAL A 120 6.89 6.75 -6.70
CA VAL A 120 7.50 6.78 -5.36
C VAL A 120 6.87 5.76 -4.42
N HIS A 121 7.70 4.92 -3.81
CA HIS A 121 7.38 4.04 -2.69
C HIS A 121 8.23 4.44 -1.48
N MET A 122 7.74 5.33 -0.62
CA MET A 122 8.53 5.93 0.45
C MET A 122 8.06 5.49 1.84
N ALA A 123 8.91 4.79 2.56
CA ALA A 123 8.70 4.35 3.93
C ALA A 123 9.05 5.44 4.95
N LEU A 124 8.15 5.66 5.90
CA LEU A 124 8.31 6.58 7.02
C LEU A 124 8.50 5.76 8.30
N VAL A 125 9.68 5.84 8.90
CA VAL A 125 10.07 5.06 10.08
C VAL A 125 10.52 5.97 11.22
N ASP A 126 10.50 5.48 12.45
CA ASP A 126 11.05 6.24 13.58
C ASP A 126 12.58 6.23 13.56
N LYS A 127 13.17 5.14 13.05
CA LYS A 127 14.61 4.97 12.91
C LYS A 127 14.91 4.14 11.66
N VAL A 128 15.89 4.59 10.88
CA VAL A 128 16.44 3.80 9.78
C VAL A 128 17.50 2.86 10.31
N ASP A 129 17.25 1.55 10.22
CA ASP A 129 18.17 0.48 10.59
C ASP A 129 17.99 -0.74 9.68
N ASN A 130 18.80 -1.78 9.87
CA ASN A 130 18.76 -2.97 9.04
C ASN A 130 17.40 -3.69 9.09
N GLY A 131 16.68 -3.62 10.21
CA GLY A 131 15.36 -4.23 10.35
C GLY A 131 14.29 -3.51 9.52
N THR A 132 14.27 -2.17 9.57
CA THR A 132 13.33 -1.35 8.80
C THR A 132 13.63 -1.38 7.29
N ILE A 133 14.91 -1.44 6.91
CA ILE A 133 15.35 -1.63 5.51
C ILE A 133 14.89 -3.00 5.00
N GLU A 134 15.07 -4.06 5.80
CA GLU A 134 14.63 -5.41 5.41
C GLU A 134 13.11 -5.50 5.27
N THR A 135 12.34 -4.86 6.18
CA THR A 135 10.88 -4.78 6.07
C THR A 135 10.44 -4.08 4.80
N LEU A 136 11.09 -2.96 4.44
CA LEU A 136 10.81 -2.27 3.19
C LEU A 136 11.13 -3.15 1.98
N ARG A 137 12.32 -3.79 1.97
CA ARG A 137 12.73 -4.67 0.88
C ARG A 137 11.73 -5.80 0.66
N GLN A 138 11.33 -6.51 1.73
CA GLN A 138 10.35 -7.59 1.66
C GLN A 138 8.98 -7.09 1.19
N THR A 139 8.56 -5.89 1.61
CA THR A 139 7.32 -5.27 1.15
C THR A 139 7.37 -4.99 -0.35
N LEU A 140 8.47 -4.39 -0.84
CA LEU A 140 8.64 -4.10 -2.26
C LEU A 140 8.65 -5.39 -3.11
N GLU A 141 9.29 -6.45 -2.63
CA GLU A 141 9.33 -7.74 -3.33
C GLU A 141 7.96 -8.45 -3.32
N ARG A 142 7.30 -8.53 -2.15
CA ARG A 142 6.07 -9.29 -1.99
C ARG A 142 4.82 -8.55 -2.48
N ASP A 143 4.73 -7.26 -2.13
CA ASP A 143 3.52 -6.49 -2.31
C ASP A 143 3.50 -5.72 -3.64
N PHE A 144 4.69 -5.38 -4.18
CA PHE A 144 4.85 -4.58 -5.40
C PHE A 144 5.63 -5.26 -6.53
N ASP A 145 6.00 -6.54 -6.35
CA ASP A 145 6.68 -7.37 -7.37
C ASP A 145 8.03 -6.80 -7.88
N PHE A 146 8.72 -6.00 -7.06
CA PHE A 146 10.06 -5.54 -7.40
C PHE A 146 11.10 -6.64 -7.12
N GLN A 147 11.83 -7.07 -8.13
CA GLN A 147 12.93 -8.01 -7.93
C GLN A 147 14.21 -7.25 -7.62
N HIS A 148 14.84 -7.54 -6.45
CA HIS A 148 16.08 -6.87 -5.99
C HIS A 148 15.96 -5.34 -5.95
N PRO A 149 15.01 -4.77 -5.19
CA PRO A 149 14.72 -3.34 -5.23
C PRO A 149 15.91 -2.50 -4.78
N ARG A 150 16.13 -1.38 -5.48
CA ARG A 150 17.10 -0.35 -5.13
C ARG A 150 16.46 0.60 -4.13
N ILE A 151 17.06 0.71 -2.94
CA ILE A 151 16.52 1.50 -1.84
C ILE A 151 17.39 2.72 -1.57
N ALA A 152 16.81 3.91 -1.55
CA ALA A 152 17.46 5.14 -1.13
C ALA A 152 17.16 5.45 0.34
N ILE A 153 18.21 5.74 1.12
CA ILE A 153 18.08 6.30 2.46
C ILE A 153 18.12 7.82 2.34
N LEU A 154 17.13 8.50 2.97
CA LEU A 154 17.12 9.95 3.02
C LEU A 154 17.37 10.46 4.44
N CYS A 155 17.98 11.64 4.52
CA CYS A 155 18.27 12.38 5.75
C CYS A 155 17.89 13.85 5.59
N ASP A 156 17.79 14.58 6.71
CA ASP A 156 17.46 16.02 6.70
C ASP A 156 18.55 16.87 6.03
N GLU A 157 19.80 16.66 6.48
CA GLU A 157 20.99 17.38 5.98
C GLU A 157 22.03 16.37 5.52
N ALA A 158 22.97 16.82 4.68
CA ALA A 158 24.10 15.98 4.26
C ALA A 158 24.79 15.37 5.51
N PRO A 159 25.01 14.05 5.51
CA PRO A 159 25.56 13.37 6.69
C PRO A 159 26.91 13.94 7.04
N ARG A 160 27.11 14.28 8.31
CA ARG A 160 28.47 14.51 8.83
C ARG A 160 29.15 13.15 8.91
N GLU A 161 30.47 13.11 8.78
CA GLU A 161 31.29 11.88 8.75
C GLU A 161 30.99 10.89 9.90
N GLU A 162 30.40 11.36 11.01
CA GLU A 162 30.05 10.56 12.20
C GLU A 162 28.68 9.88 12.13
N GLN A 163 27.85 10.13 11.11
CA GLN A 163 26.47 9.60 10.99
C GLN A 163 26.37 8.48 9.94
N THR A 164 27.37 7.65 9.85
CA THR A 164 27.35 6.49 8.94
C THR A 164 26.37 5.45 9.48
N ILE A 165 25.31 5.17 8.73
CA ILE A 165 24.44 4.03 9.02
C ILE A 165 25.24 2.79 8.64
N GLU A 166 25.53 1.92 9.61
CA GLU A 166 26.14 0.63 9.34
C GLU A 166 25.12 -0.28 8.62
N ILE A 167 25.24 -0.36 7.30
CA ILE A 167 24.42 -1.24 6.47
C ILE A 167 25.14 -2.58 6.38
N GLU A 168 24.45 -3.66 6.71
CA GLU A 168 25.00 -5.01 6.60
C GLU A 168 25.33 -5.34 5.12
N GLU A 169 26.42 -6.08 4.87
CA GLU A 169 26.87 -6.46 3.52
C GLU A 169 25.79 -7.18 2.67
N LYS A 170 24.82 -7.81 3.32
CA LYS A 170 23.68 -8.45 2.63
C LYS A 170 22.74 -7.45 1.92
N HIS A 171 22.77 -6.17 2.28
CA HIS A 171 21.94 -5.12 1.67
C HIS A 171 22.68 -4.44 0.51
N THR A 172 22.96 -5.18 -0.56
CA THR A 172 23.78 -4.75 -1.70
C THR A 172 23.18 -3.62 -2.55
N HIS A 173 21.86 -3.36 -2.43
CA HIS A 173 21.14 -2.38 -3.24
C HIS A 173 20.57 -1.23 -2.41
N VAL A 174 21.27 -0.85 -1.35
CA VAL A 174 20.90 0.28 -0.47
C VAL A 174 21.91 1.40 -0.64
N TYR A 175 21.43 2.62 -0.87
CA TYR A 175 22.22 3.77 -1.26
C TYR A 175 21.90 4.98 -0.40
N GLY A 176 22.86 5.89 -0.23
CA GLY A 176 22.68 7.11 0.54
C GLY A 176 23.55 7.13 1.79
N PRO A 177 23.24 7.95 2.80
CA PRO A 177 22.07 8.83 2.87
C PRO A 177 22.14 10.07 1.95
N TYR A 178 20.98 10.47 1.40
CA TYR A 178 20.83 11.65 0.56
C TYR A 178 20.00 12.72 1.29
N PRO A 179 20.32 14.04 1.15
CA PRO A 179 19.45 15.09 1.65
C PRO A 179 18.08 15.08 0.95
N ILE A 180 16.99 15.13 1.72
CA ILE A 180 15.62 15.03 1.18
C ILE A 180 15.38 16.08 0.10
N LYS A 181 15.72 17.35 0.36
CA LYS A 181 15.45 18.44 -0.57
C LYS A 181 16.11 18.23 -1.93
N GLU A 182 17.42 18.00 -1.94
CA GLU A 182 18.20 17.80 -3.17
C GLU A 182 17.74 16.53 -3.92
N PHE A 183 17.41 15.47 -3.19
CA PHE A 183 16.96 14.22 -3.75
C PHE A 183 15.67 14.37 -4.59
N PHE A 184 14.72 15.17 -4.09
CA PHE A 184 13.47 15.42 -4.80
C PHE A 184 13.61 16.54 -5.86
N GLU A 185 14.38 17.61 -5.62
CA GLU A 185 14.61 18.67 -6.61
C GLU A 185 15.36 18.16 -7.85
N GLU A 186 16.24 17.18 -7.68
CA GLU A 186 16.99 16.57 -8.78
C GLU A 186 16.30 15.32 -9.37
N GLU A 187 15.06 15.04 -8.97
CA GLU A 187 14.24 13.90 -9.43
C GLU A 187 14.94 12.54 -9.28
N ARG A 188 15.85 12.42 -8.30
CA ARG A 188 16.62 11.17 -8.07
C ARG A 188 15.73 10.00 -7.68
N TYR A 189 14.52 10.25 -7.15
CA TYR A 189 13.56 9.21 -6.82
C TYR A 189 13.23 8.28 -7.99
N MET A 190 13.35 8.75 -9.24
CA MET A 190 13.12 7.94 -10.44
C MET A 190 14.15 6.80 -10.65
N PHE A 191 15.26 6.83 -9.92
CA PHE A 191 16.30 5.79 -10.00
C PHE A 191 16.19 4.72 -8.91
N PHE A 192 15.21 4.81 -8.03
CA PHE A 192 15.03 3.93 -6.88
C PHE A 192 13.64 3.33 -6.85
N ASP A 193 13.57 2.08 -6.44
CA ASP A 193 12.31 1.34 -6.33
C ASP A 193 11.67 1.55 -4.94
N GLY A 194 12.49 1.95 -3.95
CA GLY A 194 12.05 2.28 -2.61
C GLY A 194 12.87 3.39 -1.96
N ILE A 195 12.25 4.12 -1.06
CA ILE A 195 12.84 5.21 -0.30
C ILE A 195 12.54 4.98 1.18
N ILE A 196 13.50 5.25 2.07
CA ILE A 196 13.30 5.16 3.51
C ILE A 196 13.87 6.38 4.23
N THR A 197 13.10 6.92 5.17
CA THR A 197 13.52 8.08 5.97
C THR A 197 12.88 8.09 7.35
N SER A 198 13.57 8.72 8.31
CA SER A 198 13.04 9.02 9.65
C SER A 198 12.49 10.44 9.78
N ASP A 199 12.71 11.32 8.81
CA ASP A 199 12.11 12.66 8.81
C ASP A 199 10.72 12.64 8.15
N ARG A 200 9.74 12.26 8.97
CA ARG A 200 8.34 12.15 8.55
C ARG A 200 7.77 13.46 8.00
N GLN A 201 8.12 14.61 8.60
CA GLN A 201 7.54 15.89 8.20
C GLN A 201 8.04 16.31 6.82
N LYS A 202 9.35 16.40 6.62
CA LYS A 202 9.94 16.82 5.33
C LYS A 202 9.60 15.85 4.21
N ALA A 203 9.60 14.55 4.49
CA ALA A 203 9.20 13.54 3.54
C ALA A 203 7.73 13.69 3.09
N THR A 204 6.81 13.94 4.04
CA THR A 204 5.39 14.16 3.73
C THR A 204 5.18 15.45 2.92
N GLU A 205 5.93 16.51 3.23
CA GLU A 205 5.89 17.76 2.49
C GLU A 205 6.42 17.58 1.05
N ALA A 206 7.57 16.92 0.89
CA ALA A 206 8.16 16.63 -0.42
C ALA A 206 7.24 15.74 -1.27
N PHE A 207 6.71 14.66 -0.69
CA PHE A 207 5.75 13.79 -1.35
C PHE A 207 4.48 14.56 -1.75
N GLY A 208 3.94 15.39 -0.84
CA GLY A 208 2.76 16.21 -1.10
C GLY A 208 2.93 17.20 -2.27
N ALA A 209 4.15 17.65 -2.54
CA ALA A 209 4.47 18.51 -3.68
C ALA A 209 4.50 17.71 -5.01
N LEU A 210 4.89 16.44 -4.98
CA LEU A 210 4.87 15.56 -6.15
C LEU A 210 3.47 15.05 -6.49
N VAL A 211 2.63 14.81 -5.46
CA VAL A 211 1.32 14.20 -5.63
C VAL A 211 0.33 15.21 -6.16
N TYR A 212 0.05 15.13 -7.45
CA TYR A 212 -1.02 15.91 -8.05
C TYR A 212 -2.39 15.27 -7.79
N GLU A 213 -2.56 13.96 -8.06
CA GLU A 213 -3.85 13.26 -7.94
C GLU A 213 -3.81 11.89 -7.23
N TYR A 214 -2.74 11.11 -7.37
CA TYR A 214 -2.74 9.66 -7.08
C TYR A 214 -1.94 9.25 -5.83
N GLY A 215 -1.86 10.08 -4.82
CA GLY A 215 -1.14 9.72 -3.58
C GLY A 215 -1.97 8.87 -2.62
N ILE A 216 -1.35 7.86 -2.03
CA ILE A 216 -1.94 7.03 -0.99
C ILE A 216 -0.97 6.82 0.19
N ARG A 217 -1.53 6.36 1.31
CA ARG A 217 -0.82 5.75 2.43
C ARG A 217 -1.05 4.26 2.39
N PHE A 218 0.01 3.49 2.49
CA PHE A 218 -0.01 2.04 2.61
C PHE A 218 0.63 1.63 3.95
N PHE A 219 0.08 0.63 4.63
CA PHE A 219 0.57 0.18 5.92
C PHE A 219 1.21 -1.20 5.78
N ALA A 220 2.54 -1.18 5.60
CA ALA A 220 3.37 -2.33 5.29
C ALA A 220 3.82 -3.10 6.55
N GLY A 221 4.43 -4.27 6.36
CA GLY A 221 5.06 -5.07 7.42
C GLY A 221 4.11 -6.00 8.17
N SER A 222 2.83 -6.06 7.80
CA SER A 222 1.86 -7.01 8.36
C SER A 222 1.18 -7.84 7.28
N ASP A 223 0.44 -8.89 7.70
CA ASP A 223 -0.37 -9.68 6.76
C ASP A 223 -1.67 -8.96 6.37
N LEU A 224 -2.05 -7.92 7.12
CA LEU A 224 -3.20 -7.10 6.79
C LEU A 224 -2.88 -6.15 5.65
N ILE A 225 -3.82 -5.98 4.71
CA ILE A 225 -3.69 -5.02 3.61
C ILE A 225 -4.56 -3.83 3.94
N ILE A 226 -3.91 -2.73 4.31
CA ILE A 226 -4.58 -1.49 4.70
C ILE A 226 -4.01 -0.35 3.88
N THR A 227 -4.90 0.42 3.24
CA THR A 227 -4.55 1.63 2.50
C THR A 227 -5.40 2.80 2.96
N SER A 228 -4.98 4.02 2.64
CA SER A 228 -5.76 5.23 2.85
C SER A 228 -5.43 6.26 1.76
N PRO A 229 -6.38 7.00 1.21
CA PRO A 229 -6.08 8.12 0.33
C PRO A 229 -5.16 9.13 1.02
N PHE A 230 -4.17 9.65 0.30
CA PHE A 230 -3.31 10.72 0.82
C PHE A 230 -4.04 12.07 0.88
N LYS A 231 -4.89 12.32 -0.12
CA LYS A 231 -5.79 13.48 -0.19
C LYS A 231 -7.25 13.01 -0.18
N SER A 232 -8.18 13.87 0.28
CA SER A 232 -9.62 13.60 0.26
C SER A 232 -10.21 13.85 -1.14
N GLU A 233 -9.70 13.15 -2.15
CA GLU A 233 -10.07 13.23 -3.56
C GLU A 233 -10.50 11.87 -4.09
N VAL A 234 -11.45 11.86 -5.02
CA VAL A 234 -12.00 10.62 -5.62
C VAL A 234 -10.91 9.80 -6.30
N THR A 235 -10.02 10.46 -7.03
CA THR A 235 -8.87 9.82 -7.70
C THR A 235 -7.96 9.11 -6.70
N SER A 236 -7.66 9.75 -5.56
CA SER A 236 -6.83 9.18 -4.50
C SER A 236 -7.51 7.98 -3.80
N LEU A 237 -8.86 8.05 -3.61
CA LEU A 237 -9.62 6.91 -3.07
C LEU A 237 -9.63 5.73 -4.05
N ASN A 238 -9.87 5.99 -5.33
CA ASN A 238 -9.84 4.95 -6.35
C ASN A 238 -8.45 4.29 -6.43
N HIS A 239 -7.39 5.11 -6.36
CA HIS A 239 -6.02 4.60 -6.35
C HIS A 239 -5.74 3.73 -5.12
N ALA A 240 -6.22 4.13 -3.93
CA ALA A 240 -6.09 3.33 -2.72
C ALA A 240 -6.77 1.95 -2.85
N MET A 241 -7.94 1.88 -3.50
CA MET A 241 -8.61 0.61 -3.79
C MET A 241 -7.85 -0.24 -4.81
N TYR A 242 -7.29 0.38 -5.87
CA TYR A 242 -6.49 -0.34 -6.86
C TYR A 242 -5.23 -0.94 -6.25
N ILE A 243 -4.46 -0.15 -5.52
CA ILE A 243 -3.24 -0.63 -4.85
C ILE A 243 -3.58 -1.75 -3.85
N ALA A 244 -4.65 -1.62 -3.05
CA ALA A 244 -5.09 -2.68 -2.14
C ALA A 244 -5.41 -3.99 -2.89
N THR A 245 -6.03 -3.87 -4.08
CA THR A 245 -6.35 -5.02 -4.93
C THR A 245 -5.09 -5.67 -5.51
N ASP A 246 -4.16 -4.86 -6.02
CA ASP A 246 -2.93 -5.35 -6.65
C ASP A 246 -2.01 -5.99 -5.61
N VAL A 247 -1.86 -5.39 -4.43
CA VAL A 247 -1.12 -5.99 -3.31
C VAL A 247 -1.70 -7.36 -2.92
N TYR A 248 -3.02 -7.49 -2.82
CA TYR A 248 -3.65 -8.77 -2.52
C TYR A 248 -3.32 -9.84 -3.58
N ARG A 249 -3.34 -9.47 -4.85
CA ARG A 249 -3.00 -10.36 -5.96
C ARG A 249 -1.53 -10.73 -5.97
N ASN A 250 -0.65 -9.75 -5.79
CA ASN A 250 0.79 -9.96 -5.76
C ASN A 250 1.19 -10.90 -4.61
N ARG A 251 0.60 -10.73 -3.41
CA ARG A 251 0.82 -11.65 -2.29
C ARG A 251 0.42 -13.08 -2.62
N LYS A 252 -0.74 -13.28 -3.26
CA LYS A 252 -1.16 -14.62 -3.69
C LYS A 252 -0.18 -15.25 -4.69
N ILE A 253 0.31 -14.50 -5.66
CA ILE A 253 1.28 -14.97 -6.65
C ILE A 253 2.60 -15.31 -5.94
N TYR A 254 3.10 -14.40 -5.12
CA TYR A 254 4.34 -14.56 -4.37
C TYR A 254 4.34 -15.82 -3.48
N ASP A 255 3.23 -16.09 -2.78
CA ASP A 255 3.08 -17.27 -1.93
C ASP A 255 3.02 -18.55 -2.78
N GLN A 256 2.29 -18.56 -3.91
CA GLN A 256 2.22 -19.69 -4.82
C GLN A 256 3.58 -20.04 -5.44
N GLU A 257 4.39 -19.04 -5.82
CA GLU A 257 5.73 -19.25 -6.38
C GLU A 257 6.70 -19.85 -5.34
N ARG A 258 6.53 -19.51 -4.06
CA ARG A 258 7.33 -20.07 -2.97
C ARG A 258 6.92 -21.48 -2.57
N GLU A 259 5.62 -21.79 -2.61
CA GLU A 259 5.13 -23.14 -2.37
C GLU A 259 5.55 -24.12 -3.47
N ASN A 260 5.59 -23.68 -4.73
CA ASN A 260 5.96 -24.48 -5.89
C ASN A 260 7.04 -23.77 -6.74
N PRO A 261 8.29 -23.66 -6.25
CA PRO A 261 9.33 -23.03 -7.02
C PRO A 261 9.61 -23.80 -8.30
N LEU A 262 9.63 -23.09 -9.45
CA LEU A 262 10.00 -23.70 -10.73
C LEU A 262 11.36 -24.40 -10.60
N PRO A 263 11.55 -25.63 -11.12
CA PRO A 263 12.83 -26.29 -11.07
C PRO A 263 13.88 -25.43 -11.80
N LYS A 264 15.02 -25.19 -11.15
CA LYS A 264 16.14 -24.44 -11.76
C LYS A 264 16.56 -25.13 -13.06
N LEU A 265 16.20 -24.56 -14.19
CA LEU A 265 16.44 -25.10 -15.53
C LEU A 265 17.92 -25.08 -15.97
N PHE A 266 18.83 -24.56 -15.17
CA PHE A 266 20.25 -24.46 -15.51
C PHE A 266 21.11 -25.22 -14.51
N HIS A 267 21.29 -26.52 -14.77
CA HIS A 267 22.55 -27.17 -14.45
C HIS A 267 23.53 -26.79 -15.57
N ASP A 268 24.44 -25.88 -15.26
CA ASP A 268 25.59 -25.59 -16.12
C ASP A 268 26.53 -26.81 -16.14
N LYS A 269 26.26 -27.73 -17.08
CA LYS A 269 27.13 -28.87 -17.37
C LYS A 269 28.34 -28.41 -18.20
N ARG A 270 29.10 -27.44 -17.71
CA ARG A 270 30.34 -26.99 -18.35
C ARG A 270 31.62 -27.16 -17.52
N GLU A 271 31.56 -27.95 -16.46
CA GLU A 271 32.77 -28.35 -15.75
C GLU A 271 32.81 -29.89 -15.69
N ASP A 272 33.33 -30.57 -16.74
CA ASP A 272 33.96 -31.88 -16.66
C ASP A 272 34.39 -32.35 -18.06
N LYS A 273 35.27 -31.56 -18.73
CA LYS A 273 36.03 -32.04 -19.91
C LYS A 273 37.45 -31.49 -19.95
N ASN A 274 38.14 -31.49 -18.83
CA ASN A 274 39.60 -31.28 -18.89
C ASN A 274 40.37 -31.97 -17.75
N SER A 275 40.13 -33.25 -17.59
CA SER A 275 40.99 -34.09 -16.75
C SER A 275 41.11 -35.50 -17.33
N ASN A 276 41.59 -35.61 -18.56
CA ASN A 276 42.20 -36.86 -19.04
C ASN A 276 42.98 -36.55 -20.35
N ASN A 277 44.18 -36.06 -20.20
CA ASN A 277 45.26 -36.27 -21.18
C ASN A 277 46.58 -35.82 -20.57
N GLN A 278 47.12 -36.65 -19.68
CA GLN A 278 48.54 -36.76 -19.41
C GLN A 278 48.80 -38.16 -18.90
N VAL A 279 49.09 -39.10 -19.81
CA VAL A 279 50.04 -40.19 -19.65
C VAL A 279 50.29 -40.71 -21.06
N GLU A 280 51.37 -40.33 -21.62
CA GLU A 280 52.49 -41.09 -22.25
C GLU A 280 53.50 -40.10 -22.79
#